data_d5592210b529799f0f5cda0a52537990
#
_entry.id   d5592210b529799f0f5cda0a52537990
#
_cell.length_a   1.000
_cell.length_b   1.000
_cell.length_c   1.000
_cell.angle_alpha   90.00
_cell.angle_beta   90.00
_cell.angle_gamma   90.00
#
_symmetry.space_group_name_H-M   'P 1'
#
loop_
_entity.id
_entity.type
_entity.pdbx_description
1 polymer ?
#
loop_
_entity_poly.entity_id
_entity_poly.type
_entity_poly.pdbx_seq_one_letter_code
_entity_poly.pdbx_strand_id
1 'polypeptide(L)'
;MKITILQRNIEWANPQANIARADEAISCLLDADLFVLPEMFSTGFCTQPEGIAESADSETLHWMKRKAAERNCAIAGSVAVCENGNYYNRFYFVHPDGAVQHYDKKHLFTFGGEHKRFTAGTERVVVNFRGVRILLEVCYDLRFPVWSRNLGDYDMILYVASWPTPRVDAWSALLRARAIENQCYVAGVNRMGTDPALSLIHISEPTRPRLI
;
A
#
# COMPACT_ATOMS: atom_id res chain seq x y z
N MET A 1 -17.92 -6.28 4.42
CA MET A 1 -16.52 -6.64 4.16
C MET A 1 -15.67 -6.32 5.38
N LYS A 2 -14.88 -7.28 5.89
CA LYS A 2 -13.98 -7.12 7.03
C LYS A 2 -12.55 -6.88 6.52
N ILE A 3 -11.96 -5.73 6.86
CA ILE A 3 -10.61 -5.36 6.44
C ILE A 3 -9.69 -5.39 7.66
N THR A 4 -8.55 -6.07 7.54
CA THR A 4 -7.49 -6.07 8.54
C THR A 4 -6.28 -5.35 7.99
N ILE A 5 -5.86 -4.29 8.67
CA ILE A 5 -4.67 -3.50 8.31
C ILE A 5 -3.47 -3.96 9.14
N LEU A 6 -2.33 -4.16 8.47
CA LEU A 6 -1.10 -4.67 9.06
C LEU A 6 -0.05 -3.56 9.13
N GLN A 7 -0.12 -2.72 10.15
CA GLN A 7 0.92 -1.72 10.40
C GLN A 7 2.14 -2.41 11.06
N ARG A 8 3.23 -2.51 10.32
CA ARG A 8 4.40 -3.28 10.75
C ARG A 8 5.70 -2.50 10.55
N ASN A 9 6.69 -2.87 11.36
CA ASN A 9 8.08 -2.52 11.05
C ASN A 9 8.56 -3.34 9.86
N ILE A 10 9.22 -2.69 8.92
CA ILE A 10 9.75 -3.30 7.69
C ILE A 10 11.27 -3.32 7.81
N GLU A 11 11.86 -4.49 7.67
CA GLU A 11 13.30 -4.66 7.62
C GLU A 11 13.82 -4.21 6.25
N TRP A 12 14.82 -3.32 6.25
CA TRP A 12 15.33 -2.71 5.04
C TRP A 12 15.92 -3.75 4.08
N ALA A 13 15.50 -3.69 2.82
CA ALA A 13 16.00 -4.51 1.71
C ALA A 13 16.03 -6.03 2.01
N ASN A 14 15.10 -6.52 2.84
CA ASN A 14 15.02 -7.94 3.20
C ASN A 14 13.61 -8.51 2.94
N PRO A 15 13.26 -8.78 1.66
CA PRO A 15 11.94 -9.31 1.31
C PRO A 15 11.59 -10.59 2.05
N GLN A 16 12.54 -11.53 2.18
CA GLN A 16 12.31 -12.83 2.82
C GLN A 16 11.87 -12.67 4.28
N ALA A 17 12.57 -11.84 5.06
CA ALA A 17 12.21 -11.58 6.46
C ALA A 17 10.86 -10.87 6.58
N ASN A 18 10.59 -9.89 5.70
CA ASN A 18 9.34 -9.14 5.72
C ASN A 18 8.14 -10.00 5.32
N ILE A 19 8.29 -10.86 4.32
CA ILE A 19 7.29 -11.85 3.91
C ILE A 19 7.02 -12.83 5.04
N ALA A 20 8.05 -13.41 5.66
CA ALA A 20 7.89 -14.37 6.75
C ALA A 20 7.11 -13.76 7.92
N ARG A 21 7.45 -12.51 8.32
CA ARG A 21 6.73 -11.79 9.38
C ARG A 21 5.28 -11.46 9.00
N ALA A 22 5.02 -11.13 7.74
CA ALA A 22 3.67 -10.89 7.24
C ALA A 22 2.86 -12.18 7.23
N ASP A 23 3.46 -13.28 6.82
CA ASP A 23 2.87 -14.62 6.80
C ASP A 23 2.43 -15.07 8.18
N GLU A 24 3.35 -14.99 9.16
CA GLU A 24 3.08 -15.29 10.56
C GLU A 24 1.90 -14.47 11.10
N ALA A 25 1.94 -13.15 10.86
CA ALA A 25 0.88 -12.27 11.34
C ALA A 25 -0.48 -12.60 10.76
N ILE A 26 -0.57 -12.81 9.45
CA ILE A 26 -1.83 -13.17 8.78
C ILE A 26 -2.32 -14.53 9.29
N SER A 27 -1.41 -15.48 9.51
CA SER A 27 -1.75 -16.82 10.00
C SER A 27 -2.32 -16.81 11.42
N CYS A 28 -1.85 -15.90 12.29
CA CYS A 28 -2.31 -15.76 13.67
C CYS A 28 -3.59 -14.91 13.83
N LEU A 29 -4.00 -14.17 12.81
CA LEU A 29 -5.16 -13.29 12.89
C LEU A 29 -6.46 -14.03 12.55
N LEU A 30 -7.57 -13.50 13.10
CA LEU A 30 -8.91 -13.94 12.74
C LEU A 30 -9.19 -13.68 11.26
N ASP A 31 -10.17 -14.40 10.71
CA ASP A 31 -10.58 -14.25 9.32
C ASP A 31 -10.95 -12.81 8.97
N ALA A 32 -10.46 -12.38 7.82
CA ALA A 32 -10.78 -11.11 7.19
C ALA A 32 -11.04 -11.36 5.71
N ASP A 33 -11.80 -10.45 5.10
CA ASP A 33 -12.02 -10.48 3.66
C ASP A 33 -10.81 -9.93 2.90
N LEU A 34 -10.12 -8.95 3.50
CA LEU A 34 -8.97 -8.27 2.92
C LEU A 34 -7.92 -7.98 4.00
N PHE A 35 -6.68 -8.39 3.77
CA PHE A 35 -5.51 -7.97 4.52
C PHE A 35 -4.73 -6.92 3.73
N VAL A 36 -4.35 -5.83 4.39
CA VAL A 36 -3.64 -4.72 3.75
C VAL A 36 -2.30 -4.47 4.42
N LEU A 37 -1.25 -4.50 3.62
CA LEU A 37 0.14 -4.26 3.98
C LEU A 37 0.55 -2.83 3.57
N PRO A 38 1.58 -2.23 4.20
CA PRO A 38 2.01 -0.86 3.91
C PRO A 38 2.64 -0.67 2.52
N GLU A 39 3.09 0.56 2.25
CA GLU A 39 3.89 0.90 1.08
C GLU A 39 5.25 0.21 1.13
N MET A 40 5.66 -0.42 0.00
CA MET A 40 6.89 -1.18 -0.16
C MET A 40 7.15 -2.14 1.00
N PHE A 41 6.13 -2.92 1.35
CA PHE A 41 6.12 -3.75 2.57
C PHE A 41 7.19 -4.85 2.57
N SER A 42 7.70 -5.23 1.40
CA SER A 42 8.74 -6.27 1.27
C SER A 42 10.15 -5.72 1.43
N THR A 43 10.39 -4.46 1.03
CA THR A 43 11.74 -3.88 0.96
C THR A 43 11.99 -2.68 1.86
N GLY A 44 10.91 -2.01 2.31
CA GLY A 44 11.00 -0.65 2.84
C GLY A 44 10.99 0.41 1.74
N PHE A 45 10.66 1.65 2.10
CA PHE A 45 10.55 2.75 1.13
C PHE A 45 11.94 3.13 0.59
N CYS A 46 12.24 2.75 -0.64
CA CYS A 46 13.48 3.07 -1.32
C CYS A 46 13.25 4.12 -2.42
N THR A 47 14.19 5.06 -2.54
CA THR A 47 14.25 6.03 -3.64
C THR A 47 15.37 5.73 -4.63
N GLN A 48 16.20 4.74 -4.28
CA GLN A 48 17.24 4.15 -5.15
C GLN A 48 16.92 2.66 -5.27
N PRO A 49 16.13 2.26 -6.27
CA PRO A 49 15.58 0.91 -6.39
C PRO A 49 16.56 -0.13 -6.92
N GLU A 50 17.71 0.31 -7.46
CA GLU A 50 18.72 -0.57 -8.04
C GLU A 50 19.21 -1.59 -6.99
N GLY A 51 19.08 -2.87 -7.29
CA GLY A 51 19.46 -3.95 -6.40
C GLY A 51 18.49 -4.20 -5.23
N ILE A 52 17.41 -3.41 -5.11
CA ILE A 52 16.38 -3.55 -4.06
C ILE A 52 15.03 -3.94 -4.67
N ALA A 53 14.65 -3.30 -5.80
CA ALA A 53 13.39 -3.58 -6.45
C ALA A 53 13.31 -5.04 -6.94
N GLU A 54 12.15 -5.63 -6.75
CA GLU A 54 11.86 -6.99 -7.16
C GLU A 54 11.41 -7.04 -8.63
N SER A 55 11.52 -8.19 -9.28
CA SER A 55 10.91 -8.39 -10.61
C SER A 55 9.38 -8.36 -10.52
N ALA A 56 8.71 -8.09 -11.64
CA ALA A 56 7.24 -8.15 -11.70
C ALA A 56 6.69 -9.55 -11.35
N ASP A 57 7.46 -10.60 -11.62
CA ASP A 57 7.18 -11.98 -11.21
C ASP A 57 8.06 -12.38 -10.03
N SER A 58 7.83 -11.73 -8.88
CA SER A 58 8.64 -11.87 -7.66
C SER A 58 8.11 -12.92 -6.69
N GLU A 59 8.97 -13.37 -5.78
CA GLU A 59 8.56 -14.22 -4.65
C GLU A 59 7.52 -13.53 -3.77
N THR A 60 7.59 -12.21 -3.63
CA THR A 60 6.58 -11.43 -2.90
C THR A 60 5.20 -11.57 -3.53
N LEU A 61 5.09 -11.44 -4.85
CA LEU A 61 3.82 -11.61 -5.55
C LEU A 61 3.33 -13.06 -5.48
N HIS A 62 4.23 -14.04 -5.61
CA HIS A 62 3.90 -15.45 -5.46
C HIS A 62 3.39 -15.76 -4.06
N TRP A 63 4.03 -15.21 -3.02
CA TRP A 63 3.57 -15.35 -1.64
C TRP A 63 2.17 -14.74 -1.46
N MET A 64 1.93 -13.52 -1.99
CA MET A 64 0.60 -12.89 -1.92
C MET A 64 -0.48 -13.78 -2.53
N LYS A 65 -0.22 -14.40 -3.70
CA LYS A 65 -1.15 -15.34 -4.36
C LYS A 65 -1.41 -16.59 -3.50
N ARG A 66 -0.35 -17.23 -3.00
CA ARG A 66 -0.48 -18.41 -2.14
C ARG A 66 -1.30 -18.09 -0.89
N LYS A 67 -0.96 -17.00 -0.20
CA LYS A 67 -1.63 -16.60 1.05
C LYS A 67 -3.08 -16.17 0.83
N ALA A 68 -3.38 -15.49 -0.28
CA ALA A 68 -4.74 -15.12 -0.65
C ALA A 68 -5.62 -16.36 -0.86
N ALA A 69 -5.12 -17.36 -1.58
CA ALA A 69 -5.83 -18.63 -1.81
C ALA A 69 -5.99 -19.42 -0.50
N GLU A 70 -4.92 -19.56 0.29
CA GLU A 70 -4.90 -20.29 1.57
C GLU A 70 -5.96 -19.73 2.54
N ARG A 71 -6.07 -18.41 2.65
CA ARG A 71 -6.96 -17.73 3.59
C ARG A 71 -8.33 -17.40 3.00
N ASN A 72 -8.58 -17.72 1.73
CA ASN A 72 -9.78 -17.32 0.99
C ASN A 72 -10.13 -15.83 1.16
N CYS A 73 -9.10 -14.98 1.06
CA CYS A 73 -9.18 -13.52 1.25
C CYS A 73 -8.40 -12.79 0.17
N ALA A 74 -8.56 -11.48 0.07
CA ALA A 74 -7.65 -10.67 -0.74
C ALA A 74 -6.42 -10.23 0.09
N ILE A 75 -5.28 -10.08 -0.58
CA ILE A 75 -4.04 -9.50 -0.01
C ILE A 75 -3.68 -8.27 -0.85
N ALA A 76 -3.46 -7.15 -0.18
CA ALA A 76 -3.12 -5.89 -0.83
C ALA A 76 -1.91 -5.21 -0.18
N GLY A 77 -1.07 -4.54 -0.97
CA GLY A 77 0.11 -3.82 -0.49
C GLY A 77 1.01 -3.39 -1.65
N SER A 78 1.86 -2.36 -1.47
CA SER A 78 2.76 -1.99 -2.56
C SER A 78 4.15 -2.58 -2.42
N VAL A 79 4.81 -2.74 -3.56
CA VAL A 79 6.15 -3.33 -3.74
C VAL A 79 6.94 -2.43 -4.69
N ALA A 80 8.25 -2.29 -4.46
CA ALA A 80 9.15 -1.71 -5.43
C ALA A 80 9.43 -2.73 -6.53
N VAL A 81 8.98 -2.46 -7.75
CA VAL A 81 9.04 -3.40 -8.88
C VAL A 81 9.93 -2.87 -9.99
N CYS A 82 10.76 -3.74 -10.56
CA CYS A 82 11.47 -3.53 -11.81
C CYS A 82 10.80 -4.33 -12.93
N GLU A 83 10.31 -3.64 -13.95
CA GLU A 83 9.69 -4.25 -15.12
C GLU A 83 10.14 -3.53 -16.39
N ASN A 84 10.64 -4.28 -17.37
CA ASN A 84 11.13 -3.76 -18.65
C ASN A 84 12.15 -2.61 -18.49
N GLY A 85 13.02 -2.69 -17.47
CA GLY A 85 14.05 -1.69 -17.18
C GLY A 85 13.54 -0.42 -16.49
N ASN A 86 12.27 -0.33 -16.16
CA ASN A 86 11.67 0.76 -15.41
C ASN A 86 11.33 0.31 -13.97
N TYR A 87 11.34 1.26 -13.04
CA TYR A 87 10.99 1.01 -11.65
C TYR A 87 9.64 1.62 -11.32
N TYR A 88 8.81 0.87 -10.58
CA TYR A 88 7.45 1.27 -10.18
C TYR A 88 7.25 1.05 -8.68
N ASN A 89 6.56 1.97 -8.04
CA ASN A 89 5.95 1.73 -6.73
C ASN A 89 4.55 1.16 -7.00
N ARG A 90 4.48 -0.18 -7.08
CA ARG A 90 3.32 -0.93 -7.58
C ARG A 90 2.48 -1.46 -6.42
N PHE A 91 1.24 -1.01 -6.36
CA PHE A 91 0.25 -1.50 -5.41
C PHE A 91 -0.48 -2.69 -6.02
N TYR A 92 -0.23 -3.87 -5.51
CA TYR A 92 -0.92 -5.10 -5.89
C TYR A 92 -2.20 -5.30 -5.07
N PHE A 93 -3.25 -5.74 -5.74
CA PHE A 93 -4.44 -6.31 -5.14
C PHE A 93 -4.61 -7.73 -5.67
N VAL A 94 -4.41 -8.71 -4.80
CA VAL A 94 -4.42 -10.14 -5.15
C VAL A 94 -5.69 -10.76 -4.60
N HIS A 95 -6.50 -11.31 -5.49
CA HIS A 95 -7.75 -11.98 -5.17
C HIS A 95 -7.52 -13.42 -4.68
N PRO A 96 -8.49 -14.04 -3.94
CA PRO A 96 -8.35 -15.42 -3.46
C PRO A 96 -8.26 -16.47 -4.58
N ASP A 97 -8.77 -16.18 -5.77
CA ASP A 97 -8.66 -17.03 -6.97
C ASP A 97 -7.33 -16.86 -7.72
N GLY A 98 -6.43 -16.01 -7.21
CA GLY A 98 -5.13 -15.72 -7.80
C GLY A 98 -5.13 -14.62 -8.86
N ALA A 99 -6.28 -14.03 -9.19
CA ALA A 99 -6.34 -12.87 -10.06
C ALA A 99 -5.61 -11.68 -9.42
N VAL A 100 -4.89 -10.91 -10.23
CA VAL A 100 -4.08 -9.76 -9.78
C VAL A 100 -4.49 -8.51 -10.53
N GLN A 101 -4.81 -7.47 -9.79
CA GLN A 101 -4.89 -6.11 -10.30
C GLN A 101 -3.79 -5.27 -9.65
N HIS A 102 -3.27 -4.29 -10.36
CA HIS A 102 -2.23 -3.43 -9.79
C HIS A 102 -2.41 -1.97 -10.20
N TYR A 103 -1.93 -1.11 -9.35
CA TYR A 103 -1.86 0.33 -9.54
C TYR A 103 -0.40 0.78 -9.39
N ASP A 104 0.15 1.45 -10.38
CA ASP A 104 1.45 2.09 -10.29
C ASP A 104 1.25 3.53 -9.79
N LYS A 105 1.94 3.88 -8.71
CA LYS A 105 1.83 5.18 -8.04
C LYS A 105 1.94 6.34 -9.03
N LYS A 106 0.93 7.21 -9.04
CA LYS A 106 0.87 8.37 -9.94
C LYS A 106 1.76 9.50 -9.48
N HIS A 107 1.64 9.89 -8.20
CA HIS A 107 2.36 11.03 -7.67
C HIS A 107 3.58 10.56 -6.88
N LEU A 108 4.72 10.53 -7.56
CA LEU A 108 5.99 10.15 -6.95
C LEU A 108 6.43 11.22 -5.95
N PHE A 109 7.02 10.79 -4.82
CA PHE A 109 7.44 11.67 -3.75
C PHE A 109 8.68 12.48 -4.17
N THR A 110 8.45 13.63 -4.81
CA THR A 110 9.49 14.49 -5.39
C THR A 110 10.45 15.05 -4.35
N PHE A 111 9.96 15.38 -3.16
CA PHE A 111 10.79 15.85 -2.05
C PHE A 111 11.83 14.80 -1.60
N GLY A 112 11.45 13.51 -1.63
CA GLY A 112 12.35 12.39 -1.34
C GLY A 112 13.19 11.92 -2.54
N GLY A 113 12.98 12.50 -3.73
CA GLY A 113 13.72 12.14 -4.94
C GLY A 113 13.21 10.88 -5.66
N GLU A 114 12.06 10.30 -5.27
CA GLU A 114 11.48 9.10 -5.88
C GLU A 114 11.32 9.27 -7.41
N HIS A 115 10.90 10.45 -7.87
CA HIS A 115 10.71 10.78 -9.29
C HIS A 115 11.99 10.70 -10.15
N LYS A 116 13.16 10.64 -9.54
CA LYS A 116 14.44 10.57 -10.28
C LYS A 116 14.74 9.16 -10.79
N ARG A 117 14.10 8.15 -10.22
CA ARG A 117 14.38 6.73 -10.49
C ARG A 117 13.12 5.94 -10.80
N PHE A 118 12.00 6.26 -10.17
CA PHE A 118 10.74 5.59 -10.42
C PHE A 118 9.95 6.22 -11.56
N THR A 119 9.20 5.40 -12.25
CA THR A 119 8.27 5.79 -13.30
C THR A 119 6.88 5.96 -12.71
N ALA A 120 6.24 7.09 -12.99
CA ALA A 120 4.87 7.35 -12.56
C ALA A 120 3.87 6.53 -13.37
N GLY A 121 2.86 5.99 -12.69
CA GLY A 121 1.71 5.38 -13.34
C GLY A 121 0.84 6.41 -14.08
N THR A 122 0.03 5.94 -15.01
CA THR A 122 -0.87 6.78 -15.82
C THR A 122 -2.34 6.45 -15.57
N GLU A 123 -2.61 5.25 -15.08
CA GLU A 123 -3.96 4.70 -14.94
C GLU A 123 -4.45 4.83 -13.49
N ARG A 124 -5.73 5.14 -13.36
CA ARG A 124 -6.46 5.09 -12.10
C ARG A 124 -7.12 3.71 -12.00
N VAL A 125 -6.93 3.02 -10.89
CA VAL A 125 -7.36 1.62 -10.76
C VAL A 125 -8.41 1.48 -9.67
N VAL A 126 -9.60 1.03 -10.06
CA VAL A 126 -10.69 0.66 -9.17
C VAL A 126 -10.90 -0.85 -9.22
N VAL A 127 -10.74 -1.51 -8.09
CA VAL A 127 -10.94 -2.96 -7.94
C VAL A 127 -12.35 -3.23 -7.44
N ASN A 128 -13.04 -4.20 -8.02
CA ASN A 128 -14.31 -4.68 -7.48
C ASN A 128 -14.07 -5.96 -6.68
N PHE A 129 -14.29 -5.90 -5.36
CA PHE A 129 -14.10 -7.04 -4.48
C PHE A 129 -15.27 -7.19 -3.51
N ARG A 130 -15.92 -8.36 -3.53
CA ARG A 130 -17.10 -8.68 -2.67
C ARG A 130 -18.17 -7.57 -2.68
N GLY A 131 -18.44 -7.01 -3.85
CA GLY A 131 -19.46 -5.98 -4.06
C GLY A 131 -19.07 -4.57 -3.61
N VAL A 132 -17.80 -4.34 -3.23
CA VAL A 132 -17.25 -3.02 -2.89
C VAL A 132 -16.24 -2.60 -3.96
N ARG A 133 -16.41 -1.39 -4.50
CA ARG A 133 -15.49 -0.79 -5.48
C ARG A 133 -14.42 -0.01 -4.72
N ILE A 134 -13.16 -0.40 -4.88
CA ILE A 134 -12.02 0.10 -4.10
C ILE A 134 -11.04 0.82 -5.02
N LEU A 135 -10.88 2.13 -4.85
CA LEU A 135 -9.81 2.88 -5.49
C LEU A 135 -8.48 2.62 -4.78
N LEU A 136 -7.44 2.25 -5.53
CA LEU A 136 -6.10 2.01 -5.01
C LEU A 136 -5.24 3.26 -5.13
N GLU A 137 -4.60 3.68 -4.04
CA GLU A 137 -3.69 4.82 -4.02
C GLU A 137 -2.49 4.60 -3.08
N VAL A 138 -1.36 5.27 -3.37
CA VAL A 138 -0.12 5.10 -2.63
C VAL A 138 0.37 6.42 -2.06
N CYS A 139 0.41 6.52 -0.74
CA CYS A 139 1.15 7.50 0.05
C CYS A 139 0.97 8.95 -0.43
N TYR A 140 1.89 9.47 -1.25
CA TYR A 140 1.90 10.85 -1.71
C TYR A 140 0.69 11.21 -2.58
N ASP A 141 0.01 10.23 -3.20
CA ASP A 141 -1.25 10.44 -3.93
C ASP A 141 -2.30 11.12 -3.05
N LEU A 142 -2.28 10.86 -1.74
CA LEU A 142 -3.18 11.48 -0.76
C LEU A 142 -3.19 13.01 -0.81
N ARG A 143 -2.12 13.65 -1.30
CA ARG A 143 -2.03 15.11 -1.43
C ARG A 143 -2.70 15.68 -2.68
N PHE A 144 -3.21 14.83 -3.56
CA PHE A 144 -3.73 15.22 -4.88
C PHE A 144 -5.23 14.89 -5.02
N PRO A 145 -6.12 15.77 -4.49
CA PRO A 145 -7.57 15.50 -4.46
C PRO A 145 -8.22 15.30 -5.81
N VAL A 146 -7.65 15.92 -6.86
CA VAL A 146 -8.19 15.78 -8.23
C VAL A 146 -8.06 14.34 -8.73
N TRP A 147 -6.97 13.65 -8.35
CA TRP A 147 -6.74 12.26 -8.73
C TRP A 147 -7.69 11.30 -8.02
N SER A 148 -7.97 11.55 -6.74
CA SER A 148 -8.87 10.74 -5.91
C SER A 148 -10.35 11.09 -6.10
N ARG A 149 -10.70 12.09 -6.93
CA ARG A 149 -12.10 12.54 -7.06
C ARG A 149 -13.03 11.41 -7.44
N ASN A 150 -14.10 11.22 -6.66
CA ASN A 150 -15.13 10.24 -6.94
C ASN A 150 -16.04 10.70 -8.08
N LEU A 151 -16.06 9.92 -9.14
CA LEU A 151 -16.94 10.12 -10.30
C LEU A 151 -18.16 9.18 -10.25
N GLY A 152 -18.52 8.68 -9.07
CA GLY A 152 -19.53 7.65 -8.88
C GLY A 152 -19.02 6.23 -9.17
N ASP A 153 -17.72 6.04 -9.22
CA ASP A 153 -17.05 4.83 -9.69
C ASP A 153 -16.44 3.98 -8.57
N TYR A 154 -16.36 4.49 -7.33
CA TYR A 154 -15.88 3.72 -6.19
C TYR A 154 -16.68 4.02 -4.90
N ASP A 155 -16.59 3.10 -3.94
CA ASP A 155 -17.23 3.18 -2.63
C ASP A 155 -16.21 3.42 -1.51
N MET A 156 -14.94 3.09 -1.78
CA MET A 156 -13.85 3.15 -0.82
C MET A 156 -12.53 3.54 -1.49
N ILE A 157 -11.68 4.26 -0.77
CA ILE A 157 -10.26 4.46 -1.13
C ILE A 157 -9.38 3.69 -0.15
N LEU A 158 -8.37 3.02 -0.69
CA LEU A 158 -7.36 2.32 0.08
C LEU A 158 -5.99 2.96 -0.16
N TYR A 159 -5.43 3.59 0.89
CA TYR A 159 -4.09 4.17 0.87
C TYR A 159 -3.10 3.28 1.61
N VAL A 160 -1.99 2.92 0.96
CA VAL A 160 -0.83 2.32 1.62
C VAL A 160 0.32 3.32 1.68
N ALA A 161 1.06 3.39 2.79
CA ALA A 161 2.02 4.47 3.00
C ALA A 161 3.25 4.09 3.83
N SER A 162 4.31 4.86 3.57
CA SER A 162 5.46 5.09 4.44
C SER A 162 5.50 6.58 4.82
N TRP A 163 4.50 7.01 5.58
CA TRP A 163 4.27 8.42 5.89
C TRP A 163 4.96 8.83 7.19
N PRO A 164 5.84 9.85 7.17
CA PRO A 164 6.69 10.18 8.30
C PRO A 164 5.94 10.86 9.47
N THR A 165 6.36 10.52 10.69
CA THR A 165 5.78 11.04 11.95
C THR A 165 5.68 12.58 11.99
N PRO A 166 6.69 13.38 11.59
CA PRO A 166 6.57 14.83 11.61
C PRO A 166 5.44 15.40 10.75
N ARG A 167 4.84 14.57 9.91
CA ARG A 167 3.73 14.94 9.01
C ARG A 167 2.46 14.11 9.26
N VAL A 168 2.36 13.44 10.41
CA VAL A 168 1.20 12.57 10.72
C VAL A 168 -0.10 13.34 10.84
N ASP A 169 -0.07 14.60 11.29
CA ASP A 169 -1.26 15.45 11.33
C ASP A 169 -1.82 15.70 9.93
N ALA A 170 -0.93 15.95 8.95
CA ALA A 170 -1.34 16.08 7.56
C ALA A 170 -1.93 14.75 7.01
N TRP A 171 -1.35 13.60 7.36
CA TRP A 171 -1.89 12.29 7.02
C TRP A 171 -3.32 12.13 7.53
N SER A 172 -3.52 12.36 8.83
CA SER A 172 -4.82 12.21 9.47
C SER A 172 -5.88 13.18 8.93
N ALA A 173 -5.49 14.44 8.72
CA ALA A 173 -6.38 15.46 8.16
C ALA A 173 -6.80 15.14 6.73
N LEU A 174 -5.84 14.75 5.89
CA LEU A 174 -6.10 14.45 4.48
C LEU A 174 -6.93 13.18 4.29
N LEU A 175 -6.72 12.11 5.07
CA LEU A 175 -7.57 10.93 4.99
C LEU A 175 -9.03 11.26 5.29
N ARG A 176 -9.28 12.09 6.33
CA ARG A 176 -10.63 12.57 6.63
C ARG A 176 -11.20 13.45 5.52
N ALA A 177 -10.39 14.35 4.96
CA ALA A 177 -10.81 15.19 3.85
C ALA A 177 -11.24 14.34 2.64
N ARG A 178 -10.47 13.30 2.27
CA ARG A 178 -10.82 12.40 1.16
C ARG A 178 -12.13 11.66 1.42
N ALA A 179 -12.39 11.21 2.65
CA ALA A 179 -13.65 10.57 2.99
C ALA A 179 -14.85 11.53 2.87
N ILE A 180 -14.70 12.75 3.39
CA ILE A 180 -15.77 13.77 3.41
C ILE A 180 -16.08 14.26 2.00
N GLU A 181 -15.08 14.71 1.25
CA GLU A 181 -15.29 15.31 -0.07
C GLU A 181 -15.79 14.34 -1.12
N ASN A 182 -15.43 13.04 -0.99
CA ASN A 182 -15.82 11.99 -1.92
C ASN A 182 -17.01 11.14 -1.42
N GLN A 183 -17.51 11.41 -0.22
CA GLN A 183 -18.61 10.67 0.42
C GLN A 183 -18.39 9.14 0.37
N CYS A 184 -17.18 8.70 0.74
CA CYS A 184 -16.75 7.31 0.66
C CYS A 184 -16.02 6.87 1.93
N TYR A 185 -15.83 5.56 2.07
CA TYR A 185 -14.93 5.02 3.09
C TYR A 185 -13.46 5.26 2.70
N VAL A 186 -12.61 5.53 3.69
CA VAL A 186 -11.17 5.64 3.47
C VAL A 186 -10.42 4.81 4.50
N ALA A 187 -9.58 3.90 4.04
CA ALA A 187 -8.62 3.19 4.87
C ALA A 187 -7.20 3.61 4.51
N GLY A 188 -6.44 4.03 5.52
CA GLY A 188 -5.02 4.37 5.39
C GLY A 188 -4.16 3.41 6.19
N VAL A 189 -3.21 2.76 5.54
CA VAL A 189 -2.29 1.79 6.14
C VAL A 189 -0.87 2.33 6.06
N ASN A 190 -0.37 2.82 7.20
CA ASN A 190 0.99 3.33 7.29
C ASN A 190 1.92 2.28 7.93
N ARG A 191 3.19 2.25 7.57
CA ARG A 191 4.17 1.40 8.26
C ARG A 191 4.46 1.90 9.67
N MET A 192 5.06 1.05 10.50
CA MET A 192 5.65 1.37 11.80
C MET A 192 7.19 1.26 11.73
N GLY A 193 7.88 1.77 12.76
CA GLY A 193 9.34 1.64 12.91
C GLY A 193 10.13 2.71 12.17
N THR A 194 11.46 2.54 12.14
CA THR A 194 12.42 3.46 11.51
C THR A 194 12.79 3.02 10.12
N ASP A 195 13.16 3.96 9.26
CA ASP A 195 13.61 3.71 7.89
C ASP A 195 14.98 4.39 7.67
N PRO A 196 15.99 3.68 7.14
CA PRO A 196 17.30 4.28 6.89
C PRO A 196 17.28 5.42 5.88
N ALA A 197 16.39 5.38 4.89
CA ALA A 197 16.27 6.41 3.86
C ALA A 197 15.50 7.65 4.37
N LEU A 198 14.71 7.48 5.42
CA LEU A 198 13.90 8.53 6.03
C LEU A 198 14.30 8.73 7.51
N SER A 199 15.56 8.74 7.85
CA SER A 199 16.25 8.56 9.14
C SER A 199 15.68 9.30 10.38
N LEU A 200 14.52 9.92 10.30
CA LEU A 200 13.86 10.68 11.37
C LEU A 200 12.40 10.25 11.59
N ILE A 201 12.03 9.03 11.20
CA ILE A 201 10.64 8.63 11.28
C ILE A 201 10.43 7.63 12.42
N HIS A 202 10.16 8.15 13.61
CA HIS A 202 9.41 7.41 14.61
C HIS A 202 7.94 7.48 14.24
N ILE A 203 7.37 6.38 13.74
CA ILE A 203 5.93 6.25 13.62
C ILE A 203 5.47 5.60 14.92
N SER A 204 5.01 6.43 15.84
CA SER A 204 4.37 5.98 17.07
C SER A 204 2.86 5.87 16.83
N GLU A 205 2.30 4.75 17.28
CA GLU A 205 0.90 4.44 17.49
C GLU A 205 0.05 4.13 16.23
N PRO A 206 -0.74 3.04 16.29
CA PRO A 206 -1.75 2.76 15.29
C PRO A 206 -2.85 3.82 15.40
N THR A 207 -2.96 4.69 14.41
CA THR A 207 -4.17 5.48 14.26
C THR A 207 -5.32 4.51 14.00
N ARG A 208 -6.15 4.28 15.00
CA ARG A 208 -7.42 3.54 14.80
C ARG A 208 -8.19 4.25 13.70
N PRO A 209 -8.59 3.57 12.63
CA PRO A 209 -9.53 4.15 11.69
C PRO A 209 -10.82 4.42 12.49
N ARG A 210 -11.13 5.68 12.74
CA ARG A 210 -12.47 6.05 13.14
C ARG A 210 -13.30 6.01 11.87
N LEU A 211 -14.15 5.01 11.77
CA LEU A 211 -15.29 5.04 10.86
C LEU A 211 -16.12 6.26 11.24
N ILE A 212 -16.29 7.16 10.31
CA ILE A 212 -17.25 8.26 10.39
C ILE A 212 -18.45 7.85 9.55
#